data_baa6ff5fcd8e1036d91334717b4f2024
#
_entry.id   baa6ff5fcd8e1036d91334717b4f2024
#
_cell.length_a   1.000
_cell.length_b   1.000
_cell.length_c   1.000
_cell.angle_alpha   90.00
_cell.angle_beta   90.00
_cell.angle_gamma   90.00
#
_symmetry.space_group_name_H-M   'P 1'
#
loop_
_entity.id
_entity.type
_entity.pdbx_description
1 polymer ?
#
loop_
_entity_poly.entity_id
_entity_poly.type
_entity_poly.pdbx_seq_one_letter_code
_entity_poly.pdbx_strand_id
1 'polypeptide(L)'
;MPDDEQEPQRDGIFSSFGVASAVLGAVAIAAVVLAGLIWSQHRADTDELRYRTQVLQAAAEWTGVLINMNNDTVEADLNTLREGTVGQLNSDFEATVEPYRRLVQTLQARTTGQIDSVALETIHHDQPGAPTAPPQPELSASAARTDTVMVVATSISENAGTEEPQTVRWTLRLGVSDVDGQLLISRLEPIR
;
A
#
# COMPACT_ATOMS: atom_id res chain seq x y z
N MET A 1 46.53 -19.10 79.92
CA MET A 1 45.89 -19.61 78.75
C MET A 1 44.70 -18.74 78.50
N PRO A 2 44.72 -17.80 77.57
CA PRO A 2 43.55 -17.15 77.12
C PRO A 2 43.10 -17.79 75.83
N ASP A 3 41.82 -18.12 75.73
CA ASP A 3 41.14 -18.69 74.59
C ASP A 3 40.97 -17.58 73.49
N ASP A 4 41.52 -17.87 72.33
CA ASP A 4 41.31 -17.07 71.14
C ASP A 4 39.90 -17.41 70.56
N GLU A 5 38.90 -16.64 70.93
CA GLU A 5 37.63 -16.63 70.22
C GLU A 5 37.80 -16.01 68.85
N GLN A 6 37.91 -16.86 67.84
CA GLN A 6 37.79 -16.42 66.43
C GLN A 6 36.34 -16.03 66.12
N GLU A 7 36.09 -14.74 65.98
CA GLU A 7 34.82 -14.26 65.45
C GLU A 7 34.67 -14.75 63.98
N PRO A 8 33.51 -15.32 63.63
CA PRO A 8 33.25 -15.70 62.25
C PRO A 8 33.11 -14.44 61.39
N GLN A 9 34.05 -14.26 60.46
CA GLN A 9 33.89 -13.30 59.41
C GLN A 9 32.58 -13.57 58.67
N ARG A 10 31.61 -12.70 58.83
CA ARG A 10 30.41 -12.65 57.99
C ARG A 10 30.87 -12.11 56.62
N ASP A 11 31.10 -13.05 55.72
CA ASP A 11 31.21 -12.73 54.29
C ASP A 11 29.88 -12.14 53.84
N GLY A 12 29.84 -10.82 53.79
CA GLY A 12 28.69 -10.09 53.29
C GLY A 12 28.46 -10.47 51.83
N ILE A 13 27.25 -10.96 51.56
CA ILE A 13 26.76 -11.33 50.20
C ILE A 13 26.85 -10.14 49.22
N PHE A 14 27.15 -8.96 49.72
CA PHE A 14 27.36 -7.72 48.98
C PHE A 14 28.85 -7.33 48.95
N SER A 15 29.64 -8.10 48.24
CA SER A 15 30.97 -7.63 47.80
C SER A 15 30.78 -6.53 46.77
N SER A 16 31.57 -5.46 46.81
CA SER A 16 31.57 -4.37 45.84
C SER A 16 31.68 -4.86 44.39
N PHE A 17 32.36 -5.99 44.20
CA PHE A 17 32.42 -6.69 42.89
C PHE A 17 31.12 -7.37 42.52
N GLY A 18 30.37 -7.95 43.47
CA GLY A 18 29.08 -8.55 43.23
C GLY A 18 28.01 -7.53 42.80
N VAL A 19 27.99 -6.37 43.46
CA VAL A 19 27.08 -5.27 43.09
C VAL A 19 27.43 -4.71 41.71
N ALA A 20 28.72 -4.48 41.43
CA ALA A 20 29.17 -4.02 40.13
C ALA A 20 28.80 -5.00 39.00
N SER A 21 28.96 -6.29 39.23
CA SER A 21 28.59 -7.33 38.25
C SER A 21 27.06 -7.39 38.03
N ALA A 22 26.25 -7.25 39.09
CA ALA A 22 24.80 -7.22 38.97
C ALA A 22 24.31 -5.98 38.19
N VAL A 23 24.88 -4.80 38.42
CA VAL A 23 24.58 -3.57 37.67
C VAL A 23 24.97 -3.74 36.22
N LEU A 24 26.16 -4.29 35.92
CA LEU A 24 26.60 -4.51 34.56
C LEU A 24 25.68 -5.50 33.82
N GLY A 25 25.23 -6.58 34.51
CA GLY A 25 24.26 -7.51 33.98
C GLY A 25 22.90 -6.87 33.66
N ALA A 26 22.41 -6.02 34.55
CA ALA A 26 21.15 -5.28 34.35
C ALA A 26 21.26 -4.31 33.16
N VAL A 27 22.38 -3.60 33.01
CA VAL A 27 22.64 -2.70 31.89
C VAL A 27 22.72 -3.50 30.56
N ALA A 28 23.37 -4.66 30.57
CA ALA A 28 23.45 -5.51 29.39
C ALA A 28 22.08 -6.02 28.95
N ILE A 29 21.23 -6.46 29.88
CA ILE A 29 19.85 -6.88 29.59
C ILE A 29 19.03 -5.71 29.03
N ALA A 30 19.12 -4.54 29.64
CA ALA A 30 18.42 -3.34 29.16
C ALA A 30 18.86 -2.96 27.72
N ALA A 31 20.16 -3.05 27.42
CA ALA A 31 20.70 -2.78 26.09
C ALA A 31 20.18 -3.77 25.04
N VAL A 32 20.08 -5.06 25.37
CA VAL A 32 19.55 -6.11 24.48
C VAL A 32 18.06 -5.89 24.22
N VAL A 33 17.28 -5.54 25.25
CA VAL A 33 15.83 -5.23 25.12
C VAL A 33 15.64 -4.00 24.24
N LEU A 34 16.39 -2.92 24.46
CA LEU A 34 16.32 -1.71 23.64
C LEU A 34 16.74 -1.97 22.19
N ALA A 35 17.77 -2.74 21.96
CA ALA A 35 18.19 -3.14 20.60
C ALA A 35 17.09 -3.95 19.89
N GLY A 36 16.41 -4.85 20.60
CA GLY A 36 15.30 -5.62 20.09
C GLY A 36 14.09 -4.75 19.73
N LEU A 37 13.75 -3.77 20.57
CA LEU A 37 12.67 -2.81 20.32
C LEU A 37 12.97 -1.92 19.10
N ILE A 38 14.18 -1.37 19.00
CA ILE A 38 14.59 -0.55 17.87
C ILE A 38 14.55 -1.37 16.57
N TRP A 39 15.00 -2.62 16.63
CA TRP A 39 15.00 -3.47 15.44
C TRP A 39 13.59 -3.86 15.00
N SER A 40 12.66 -4.11 15.91
CA SER A 40 11.26 -4.40 15.59
C SER A 40 10.56 -3.19 14.97
N GLN A 41 10.78 -1.98 15.50
CA GLN A 41 10.23 -0.75 14.92
C GLN A 41 10.79 -0.48 13.52
N HIS A 42 12.10 -0.65 13.33
CA HIS A 42 12.71 -0.44 12.01
C HIS A 42 12.19 -1.41 10.94
N ARG A 43 11.87 -2.65 11.31
CA ARG A 43 11.23 -3.60 10.39
C ARG A 43 9.81 -3.16 10.02
N ALA A 44 9.00 -2.77 10.99
CA ALA A 44 7.64 -2.30 10.74
C ALA A 44 7.62 -1.07 9.81
N ASP A 45 8.52 -0.11 10.00
CA ASP A 45 8.66 1.06 9.15
C ASP A 45 9.06 0.69 7.71
N THR A 46 9.97 -0.28 7.56
CA THR A 46 10.41 -0.74 6.25
C THR A 46 9.30 -1.47 5.50
N ASP A 47 8.52 -2.30 6.18
CA ASP A 47 7.41 -3.04 5.59
C ASP A 47 6.28 -2.10 5.17
N GLU A 48 6.00 -1.06 5.96
CA GLU A 48 5.03 -0.02 5.61
C GLU A 48 5.48 0.78 4.37
N LEU A 49 6.76 1.14 4.27
CA LEU A 49 7.29 1.83 3.09
C LEU A 49 7.20 0.97 1.81
N ARG A 50 7.48 -0.32 1.94
CA ARG A 50 7.33 -1.27 0.83
C ARG A 50 5.88 -1.39 0.40
N TYR A 51 4.97 -1.55 1.35
CA TYR A 51 3.54 -1.61 1.08
C TYR A 51 3.05 -0.37 0.35
N ARG A 52 3.42 0.84 0.82
CA ARG A 52 3.08 2.10 0.14
C ARG A 52 3.57 2.15 -1.30
N THR A 53 4.79 1.70 -1.53
CA THR A 53 5.35 1.64 -2.89
C THR A 53 4.55 0.69 -3.77
N GLN A 54 4.16 -0.47 -3.26
CA GLN A 54 3.35 -1.44 -3.98
C GLN A 54 1.95 -0.90 -4.30
N VAL A 55 1.31 -0.20 -3.37
CA VAL A 55 0.01 0.46 -3.58
C VAL A 55 0.09 1.50 -4.70
N LEU A 56 1.11 2.36 -4.68
CA LEU A 56 1.33 3.35 -5.73
C LEU A 56 1.61 2.69 -7.09
N GLN A 57 2.39 1.63 -7.09
CA GLN A 57 2.71 0.86 -8.29
C GLN A 57 1.47 0.18 -8.88
N ALA A 58 0.65 -0.48 -8.07
CA ALA A 58 -0.59 -1.12 -8.52
C ALA A 58 -1.55 -0.09 -9.16
N ALA A 59 -1.71 1.08 -8.53
CA ALA A 59 -2.52 2.17 -9.08
C ALA A 59 -1.95 2.70 -10.41
N ALA A 60 -0.63 2.85 -10.50
CA ALA A 60 0.03 3.31 -11.73
C ALA A 60 -0.09 2.27 -12.86
N GLU A 61 0.17 1.01 -12.59
CA GLU A 61 0.08 -0.07 -13.58
C GLU A 61 -1.34 -0.19 -14.15
N TRP A 62 -2.35 -0.24 -13.26
CA TRP A 62 -3.74 -0.30 -13.68
C TRP A 62 -4.15 0.91 -14.53
N THR A 63 -3.79 2.13 -14.07
CA THR A 63 -4.06 3.34 -14.83
C THR A 63 -3.30 3.37 -16.15
N GLY A 64 -2.08 2.87 -16.17
CA GLY A 64 -1.26 2.75 -17.38
C GLY A 64 -1.94 1.94 -18.46
N VAL A 65 -2.58 0.82 -18.13
CA VAL A 65 -3.38 0.03 -19.08
C VAL A 65 -4.59 0.84 -19.55
N LEU A 66 -5.30 1.49 -18.63
CA LEU A 66 -6.51 2.26 -18.96
C LEU A 66 -6.24 3.39 -19.98
N ILE A 67 -5.15 4.15 -19.79
CA ILE A 67 -4.84 5.32 -20.63
C ILE A 67 -4.06 5.00 -21.91
N ASN A 68 -3.65 3.75 -22.12
CA ASN A 68 -2.92 3.30 -23.32
C ASN A 68 -3.73 2.30 -24.17
N MET A 69 -5.03 2.19 -23.91
CA MET A 69 -5.88 1.23 -24.61
C MET A 69 -6.03 1.59 -26.10
N ASN A 70 -5.82 0.60 -26.95
CA ASN A 70 -5.88 0.74 -28.41
C ASN A 70 -6.86 -0.27 -29.02
N ASN A 71 -7.30 0.01 -30.23
CA ASN A 71 -8.15 -0.92 -30.99
C ASN A 71 -7.57 -2.35 -31.08
N ASP A 72 -6.25 -2.46 -31.23
CA ASP A 72 -5.56 -3.77 -31.40
C ASP A 72 -5.38 -4.52 -30.07
N THR A 73 -5.37 -3.83 -28.93
CA THR A 73 -5.12 -4.38 -27.60
C THR A 73 -6.34 -4.38 -26.69
N VAL A 74 -7.44 -3.77 -27.10
CA VAL A 74 -8.62 -3.51 -26.26
C VAL A 74 -9.15 -4.75 -25.53
N GLU A 75 -9.12 -5.93 -26.14
CA GLU A 75 -9.62 -7.14 -25.49
C GLU A 75 -8.69 -7.62 -24.37
N ALA A 76 -7.38 -7.60 -24.62
CA ALA A 76 -6.38 -7.96 -23.63
C ALA A 76 -6.35 -6.92 -22.48
N ASP A 77 -6.39 -5.63 -22.83
CA ASP A 77 -6.38 -4.53 -21.87
C ASP A 77 -7.62 -4.55 -20.96
N LEU A 78 -8.81 -4.77 -21.52
CA LEU A 78 -10.05 -4.90 -20.75
C LEU A 78 -10.02 -6.11 -19.82
N ASN A 79 -9.46 -7.24 -20.23
CA ASN A 79 -9.29 -8.40 -19.37
C ASN A 79 -8.30 -8.08 -18.22
N THR A 80 -7.17 -7.45 -18.53
CA THR A 80 -6.18 -7.05 -17.53
C THR A 80 -6.78 -6.08 -16.51
N LEU A 81 -7.53 -5.07 -16.97
CA LEU A 81 -8.22 -4.13 -16.08
C LEU A 81 -9.22 -4.86 -15.18
N ARG A 82 -10.01 -5.78 -15.74
CA ARG A 82 -11.00 -6.56 -15.00
C ARG A 82 -10.35 -7.44 -13.93
N GLU A 83 -9.28 -8.14 -14.27
CA GLU A 83 -8.52 -8.97 -13.33
C GLU A 83 -7.89 -8.13 -12.20
N GLY A 84 -7.55 -6.88 -12.50
CA GLY A 84 -7.05 -5.90 -11.54
C GLY A 84 -8.12 -5.19 -10.72
N THR A 85 -9.43 -5.57 -10.83
CA THR A 85 -10.51 -4.93 -10.08
C THR A 85 -11.20 -5.89 -9.12
N VAL A 86 -11.85 -5.32 -8.08
CA VAL A 86 -12.59 -6.08 -7.06
C VAL A 86 -13.83 -5.33 -6.58
N GLY A 87 -14.80 -6.07 -6.06
CA GLY A 87 -16.02 -5.53 -5.46
C GLY A 87 -16.96 -4.90 -6.48
N GLN A 88 -17.62 -3.80 -6.10
CA GLN A 88 -18.60 -3.10 -6.94
C GLN A 88 -17.98 -2.63 -8.26
N LEU A 89 -16.74 -2.15 -8.24
CA LEU A 89 -16.05 -1.69 -9.45
C LEU A 89 -15.93 -2.81 -10.48
N ASN A 90 -15.65 -4.03 -10.06
CA ASN A 90 -15.59 -5.19 -10.96
C ASN A 90 -16.93 -5.47 -11.63
N SER A 91 -18.03 -5.39 -10.87
CA SER A 91 -19.39 -5.58 -11.40
C SER A 91 -19.80 -4.48 -12.38
N ASP A 92 -19.48 -3.22 -12.04
CA ASP A 92 -19.76 -2.06 -12.91
C ASP A 92 -18.92 -2.13 -14.20
N PHE A 93 -17.69 -2.62 -14.07
CA PHE A 93 -16.78 -2.82 -15.20
C PHE A 93 -17.34 -3.87 -16.17
N GLU A 94 -17.82 -5.02 -15.68
CA GLU A 94 -18.43 -6.07 -16.50
C GLU A 94 -19.64 -5.55 -17.30
N ALA A 95 -20.45 -4.70 -16.69
CA ALA A 95 -21.61 -4.10 -17.36
C ALA A 95 -21.22 -3.11 -18.48
N THR A 96 -20.05 -2.49 -18.38
CA THR A 96 -19.59 -1.41 -19.28
C THR A 96 -18.61 -1.88 -20.36
N VAL A 97 -17.97 -3.02 -20.18
CA VAL A 97 -16.91 -3.56 -21.08
C VAL A 97 -17.38 -3.65 -22.52
N GLU A 98 -18.53 -4.26 -22.77
CA GLU A 98 -19.01 -4.52 -24.13
C GLU A 98 -19.35 -3.26 -24.94
N PRO A 99 -20.08 -2.28 -24.40
CA PRO A 99 -20.28 -1.00 -25.06
C PRO A 99 -18.99 -0.25 -25.34
N TYR A 100 -18.07 -0.26 -24.38
CA TYR A 100 -16.78 0.45 -24.51
C TYR A 100 -15.90 -0.18 -25.58
N ARG A 101 -15.78 -1.52 -25.60
CA ARG A 101 -15.04 -2.26 -26.63
C ARG A 101 -15.52 -1.88 -28.04
N ARG A 102 -16.83 -1.90 -28.26
CA ARG A 102 -17.44 -1.54 -29.56
C ARG A 102 -17.09 -0.12 -29.96
N LEU A 103 -17.09 0.81 -29.01
CA LEU A 103 -16.73 2.20 -29.25
C LEU A 103 -15.28 2.31 -29.72
N VAL A 104 -14.33 1.70 -28.99
CA VAL A 104 -12.89 1.72 -29.33
C VAL A 104 -12.65 1.11 -30.70
N GLN A 105 -13.29 -0.03 -31.01
CA GLN A 105 -13.18 -0.70 -32.31
C GLN A 105 -13.79 0.11 -33.44
N THR A 106 -14.95 0.74 -33.23
CA THR A 106 -15.63 1.57 -34.24
C THR A 106 -14.82 2.81 -34.58
N LEU A 107 -14.23 3.44 -33.56
CA LEU A 107 -13.41 4.63 -33.73
C LEU A 107 -11.99 4.31 -34.19
N GLN A 108 -11.59 3.03 -34.22
CA GLN A 108 -10.20 2.61 -34.44
C GLN A 108 -9.23 3.41 -33.57
N ALA A 109 -9.63 3.63 -32.31
CA ALA A 109 -8.94 4.51 -31.41
C ALA A 109 -7.51 4.01 -31.13
N ARG A 110 -6.56 4.93 -31.14
CA ARG A 110 -5.19 4.73 -30.68
C ARG A 110 -4.90 5.75 -29.61
N THR A 111 -4.65 5.28 -28.40
CA THR A 111 -4.37 6.14 -27.27
C THR A 111 -2.98 5.87 -26.74
N THR A 112 -2.21 6.92 -26.55
CA THR A 112 -0.90 6.87 -25.89
C THR A 112 -0.95 7.77 -24.67
N GLY A 113 -0.77 7.19 -23.49
CA GLY A 113 -0.87 7.88 -22.22
C GLY A 113 0.42 7.85 -21.43
N GLN A 114 0.61 8.87 -20.63
CA GLN A 114 1.70 9.00 -19.67
C GLN A 114 1.14 9.35 -18.30
N ILE A 115 1.66 8.71 -17.27
CA ILE A 115 1.35 9.05 -15.88
C ILE A 115 2.26 10.20 -15.47
N ASP A 116 1.66 11.32 -15.07
CA ASP A 116 2.37 12.52 -14.64
C ASP A 116 2.74 12.47 -13.16
N SER A 117 1.82 11.96 -12.32
CA SER A 117 2.06 11.78 -10.89
C SER A 117 1.14 10.75 -10.26
N VAL A 118 1.64 10.12 -9.19
CA VAL A 118 0.87 9.20 -8.33
C VAL A 118 1.16 9.56 -6.88
N ALA A 119 0.12 9.73 -6.08
CA ALA A 119 0.24 10.08 -4.66
C ALA A 119 -0.78 9.35 -3.80
N LEU A 120 -0.37 8.94 -2.61
CA LEU A 120 -1.30 8.47 -1.58
C LEU A 120 -2.08 9.67 -1.03
N GLU A 121 -3.40 9.63 -1.13
CA GLU A 121 -4.29 10.65 -0.55
C GLU A 121 -4.62 10.31 0.90
N THR A 122 -4.95 9.06 1.17
CA THR A 122 -5.26 8.58 2.51
C THR A 122 -4.64 7.21 2.70
N ILE A 123 -3.89 7.09 3.80
CA ILE A 123 -3.37 5.82 4.27
C ILE A 123 -4.28 5.37 5.40
N HIS A 124 -4.90 4.20 5.25
CA HIS A 124 -5.71 3.64 6.30
C HIS A 124 -4.78 3.10 7.40
N HIS A 125 -4.68 3.87 8.49
CA HIS A 125 -4.13 3.37 9.74
C HIS A 125 -5.30 3.04 10.66
N ASP A 126 -5.24 1.90 11.34
CA ASP A 126 -6.15 1.53 12.44
C ASP A 126 -5.95 2.48 13.64
N GLN A 127 -6.18 3.77 13.44
CA GLN A 127 -6.18 4.75 14.52
C GLN A 127 -7.60 4.92 15.04
N PRO A 128 -7.84 4.73 16.35
CA PRO A 128 -9.14 5.01 16.94
C PRO A 128 -9.50 6.49 16.70
N GLY A 129 -10.56 6.74 15.92
CA GLY A 129 -11.07 8.09 15.66
C GLY A 129 -10.65 8.73 14.33
N ALA A 130 -9.93 8.03 13.44
CA ALA A 130 -9.70 8.50 12.08
C ALA A 130 -11.02 8.50 11.28
N PRO A 131 -11.29 9.53 10.45
CA PRO A 131 -12.45 9.52 9.57
C PRO A 131 -12.29 8.39 8.56
N THR A 132 -13.06 7.34 8.76
CA THR A 132 -13.11 6.18 7.85
C THR A 132 -13.80 6.62 6.56
N ALA A 133 -13.19 6.36 5.40
CA ALA A 133 -13.90 6.40 4.12
C ALA A 133 -15.17 5.54 4.24
N PRO A 134 -16.30 5.90 3.57
CA PRO A 134 -17.54 5.15 3.69
C PRO A 134 -17.25 3.68 3.41
N PRO A 135 -17.60 2.79 4.34
CA PRO A 135 -17.31 1.38 4.20
C PRO A 135 -18.01 0.84 2.95
N GLN A 136 -17.28 0.14 2.11
CA GLN A 136 -17.88 -0.74 1.11
C GLN A 136 -18.19 -2.05 1.83
N PRO A 137 -19.44 -2.33 2.20
CA PRO A 137 -19.77 -3.48 3.04
C PRO A 137 -19.40 -4.82 2.39
N GLU A 138 -19.33 -4.86 1.06
CA GLU A 138 -18.98 -6.05 0.29
C GLU A 138 -17.48 -6.38 0.36
N LEU A 139 -16.62 -5.38 0.51
CA LEU A 139 -15.17 -5.54 0.62
C LEU A 139 -14.70 -5.69 2.07
N SER A 140 -15.49 -5.21 3.04
CA SER A 140 -15.15 -5.26 4.47
C SER A 140 -14.94 -6.67 5.00
N ALA A 141 -15.44 -7.69 4.30
CA ALA A 141 -15.28 -9.09 4.67
C ALA A 141 -14.03 -9.75 4.08
N SER A 142 -13.46 -9.21 3.00
CA SER A 142 -12.37 -9.84 2.26
C SER A 142 -11.14 -8.96 2.08
N ALA A 143 -11.26 -7.63 2.21
CA ALA A 143 -10.11 -6.73 2.12
C ALA A 143 -9.48 -6.52 3.50
N ALA A 144 -8.18 -6.83 3.62
CA ALA A 144 -7.41 -6.60 4.84
C ALA A 144 -7.15 -5.09 5.06
N ARG A 145 -6.97 -4.34 3.96
CA ARG A 145 -6.65 -2.90 3.98
C ARG A 145 -7.10 -2.25 2.68
N THR A 146 -7.52 -0.98 2.74
CA THR A 146 -7.84 -0.16 1.55
C THR A 146 -7.22 1.22 1.69
N ASP A 147 -6.43 1.62 0.69
CA ASP A 147 -5.79 2.93 0.63
C ASP A 147 -6.33 3.72 -0.56
N THR A 148 -6.32 5.05 -0.45
CA THR A 148 -6.76 5.94 -1.52
C THR A 148 -5.56 6.57 -2.21
N VAL A 149 -5.51 6.42 -3.54
CA VAL A 149 -4.43 6.92 -4.39
C VAL A 149 -5.00 7.92 -5.39
N MET A 150 -4.33 9.05 -5.53
CA MET A 150 -4.60 10.01 -6.60
C MET A 150 -3.60 9.79 -7.73
N VAL A 151 -4.11 9.66 -8.95
CA VAL A 151 -3.32 9.53 -10.16
C VAL A 151 -3.65 10.68 -11.09
N VAL A 152 -2.62 11.37 -11.58
CA VAL A 152 -2.73 12.35 -12.65
C VAL A 152 -2.00 11.81 -13.87
N ALA A 153 -2.69 11.83 -15.00
CA ALA A 153 -2.15 11.33 -16.25
C ALA A 153 -2.61 12.19 -17.43
N THR A 154 -1.87 12.11 -18.51
CA THR A 154 -2.21 12.76 -19.80
C THR A 154 -2.19 11.70 -20.88
N SER A 155 -3.20 11.67 -21.74
CA SER A 155 -3.22 10.81 -22.92
C SER A 155 -3.52 11.59 -24.18
N ILE A 156 -2.98 11.11 -25.29
CA ILE A 156 -3.26 11.61 -26.65
C ILE A 156 -4.00 10.48 -27.37
N SER A 157 -5.19 10.79 -27.84
CA SER A 157 -6.06 9.86 -28.57
C SER A 157 -6.20 10.29 -30.03
N GLU A 158 -5.94 9.34 -30.92
CA GLU A 158 -6.15 9.44 -32.34
C GLU A 158 -7.31 8.53 -32.75
N ASN A 159 -8.30 9.05 -33.45
CA ASN A 159 -9.45 8.29 -33.90
C ASN A 159 -9.54 8.34 -35.43
N ALA A 160 -10.03 7.27 -36.05
CA ALA A 160 -10.28 7.26 -37.48
C ALA A 160 -11.32 8.35 -37.85
N GLY A 161 -10.94 9.23 -38.78
CA GLY A 161 -11.81 10.33 -39.24
C GLY A 161 -11.67 11.64 -38.47
N THR A 162 -10.77 11.74 -37.49
CA THR A 162 -10.39 12.99 -36.82
C THR A 162 -9.05 13.45 -37.38
N GLU A 163 -8.97 14.71 -37.86
CA GLU A 163 -7.72 15.26 -38.43
C GLU A 163 -6.69 15.61 -37.36
N GLU A 164 -7.11 15.87 -36.12
CA GLU A 164 -6.22 16.28 -35.04
C GLU A 164 -6.32 15.33 -33.83
N PRO A 165 -5.17 14.93 -33.26
CA PRO A 165 -5.13 14.16 -32.02
C PRO A 165 -5.76 14.95 -30.86
N GLN A 166 -6.50 14.27 -30.01
CA GLN A 166 -7.12 14.85 -28.82
C GLN A 166 -6.30 14.54 -27.58
N THR A 167 -5.94 15.60 -26.85
CA THR A 167 -5.28 15.46 -25.54
C THR A 167 -6.33 15.40 -24.45
N VAL A 168 -6.27 14.35 -23.63
CA VAL A 168 -7.14 14.14 -22.47
C VAL A 168 -6.29 14.15 -21.21
N ARG A 169 -6.67 14.97 -20.23
CA ARG A 169 -6.07 14.98 -18.90
C ARG A 169 -6.96 14.19 -17.94
N TRP A 170 -6.35 13.27 -17.25
CA TRP A 170 -6.99 12.41 -16.27
C TRP A 170 -6.59 12.81 -14.86
N THR A 171 -7.56 12.99 -13.99
CA THR A 171 -7.34 13.08 -12.55
C THR A 171 -8.25 12.06 -11.92
N LEU A 172 -7.65 10.99 -11.42
CA LEU A 172 -8.37 9.82 -10.91
C LEU A 172 -8.07 9.61 -9.44
N ARG A 173 -9.11 9.34 -8.67
CA ARG A 173 -9.01 8.84 -7.30
C ARG A 173 -9.32 7.35 -7.34
N LEU A 174 -8.35 6.54 -6.92
CA LEU A 174 -8.45 5.09 -6.90
C LEU A 174 -8.46 4.56 -5.47
N GLY A 175 -9.38 3.65 -5.17
CA GLY A 175 -9.28 2.82 -3.98
C GLY A 175 -8.47 1.56 -4.32
N VAL A 176 -7.37 1.34 -3.61
CA VAL A 176 -6.54 0.14 -3.73
C VAL A 176 -6.75 -0.71 -2.50
N SER A 177 -7.26 -1.92 -2.70
CA SER A 177 -7.59 -2.86 -1.62
C SER A 177 -6.66 -4.06 -1.66
N ASP A 178 -6.15 -4.44 -0.49
CA ASP A 178 -5.40 -5.69 -0.30
C ASP A 178 -6.39 -6.83 -0.05
N VAL A 179 -6.49 -7.73 -1.01
CA VAL A 179 -7.34 -8.92 -0.94
C VAL A 179 -6.45 -10.15 -1.10
N ASP A 180 -6.32 -10.92 -0.05
CA ASP A 180 -5.49 -12.14 0.00
C ASP A 180 -4.03 -11.91 -0.44
N GLY A 181 -3.47 -10.73 -0.13
CA GLY A 181 -2.11 -10.33 -0.49
C GLY A 181 -1.96 -9.81 -1.92
N GLN A 182 -3.07 -9.59 -2.64
CA GLN A 182 -3.09 -8.95 -3.95
C GLN A 182 -3.68 -7.53 -3.83
N LEU A 183 -3.01 -6.57 -4.45
CA LEU A 183 -3.48 -5.18 -4.50
C LEU A 183 -4.36 -4.98 -5.73
N LEU A 184 -5.66 -4.81 -5.49
CA LEU A 184 -6.70 -4.68 -6.51
C LEU A 184 -7.40 -3.33 -6.41
N ILE A 185 -7.85 -2.81 -7.54
CA ILE A 185 -8.60 -1.55 -7.60
C ILE A 185 -10.07 -1.84 -7.24
N SER A 186 -10.52 -1.23 -6.14
CA SER A 186 -11.88 -1.39 -5.61
C SER A 186 -12.78 -0.20 -5.90
N ARG A 187 -12.20 0.95 -6.25
CA ARG A 187 -12.93 2.19 -6.54
C ARG A 187 -12.23 3.00 -7.61
N LEU A 188 -13.00 3.62 -8.49
CA LEU A 188 -12.54 4.57 -9.49
C LEU A 188 -13.46 5.80 -9.48
N GLU A 189 -12.90 6.96 -9.16
CA GLU A 189 -13.60 8.24 -9.16
C GLU A 189 -12.84 9.25 -10.03
N PRO A 190 -13.38 9.70 -11.16
CA PRO A 190 -12.79 10.80 -11.91
C PRO A 190 -13.04 12.12 -11.17
N ILE A 191 -11.98 12.90 -10.97
CA ILE A 191 -12.03 14.24 -10.38
C ILE A 191 -12.08 15.25 -11.52
N ARG A 192 -13.11 16.08 -11.54
CA ARG A 192 -13.33 17.14 -12.54
C ARG A 192 -12.87 18.48 -12.01
#